data_dbb4ef24fed75a5af9be234b594ffbee
#
_entry.id   dbb4ef24fed75a5af9be234b594ffbee
#
_cell.length_a   1.000
_cell.length_b   1.000
_cell.length_c   1.000
_cell.angle_alpha   90.00
_cell.angle_beta   90.00
_cell.angle_gamma   90.00
#
_symmetry.space_group_name_H-M   'P 1'
#
loop_
_entity.id
_entity.type
_entity.pdbx_description
1 polymer ?
#
loop_
_entity_poly.entity_id
_entity_poly.type
_entity_poly.pdbx_seq_one_letter_code
_entity_poly.pdbx_strand_id
1 'polypeptide(L)'
;MKPLLFSVALGLALQTLTSAQAPKNAAHPIPTIVDRDHHFALMVDGAPYLMLGFQANNSSAWPAYFEKVFPAAAILHANTVEAPVYWEQVEATAGHYDFSIVDGMLAQARAHHVRMVLLWFGTWKNGSSHYTPQWIKQDQEKYPFLVNQQGKTVDSPSTYSPARLDADKKGFAALMRHLRTADPQRTVVMVQVENEAGVWGGIRDYRPEAERDFAGTVPQKLVEALGLHPGTWQQVFGDSADETFQAWCIATYIEQVAAAGKAEYPLPLYINAALRDPIHPGKPGSYESGAPTDQNIRLYQVAAPSLSLIAPDIYIPEHAKYMAVIDQYKRFNNPLLIPETGNAPVYAHYVFAAIGQGAIGFAPFGLDLTAYSNLTEGAEAMGDKTAHGPETRLAPFANDYALLEPIARQLAAANLAGNVRGASEDPDTHTQTLDFPRWQADLSYGLPAFGNWIKPKGNSPPDGGAVIVALGSDEFLVGGHHVRVDFTPKFDAAKKRLFLEVAEGSYDATGKWKTVRIWNGDQTDYGLNLRAEGTTLLRVKLTTY
;
A
#
# COMPACT_ATOMS: atom_id res chain seq x y z
N MET A 1 53.72 45.90 34.79
CA MET A 1 53.35 45.03 33.66
C MET A 1 51.92 44.53 33.89
N LYS A 2 50.97 45.07 33.14
CA LYS A 2 49.55 44.66 33.19
C LYS A 2 49.26 43.71 32.04
N PRO A 3 48.51 42.61 32.20
CA PRO A 3 48.08 41.81 31.05
C PRO A 3 46.78 42.35 30.45
N LEU A 4 46.75 42.48 29.15
CA LEU A 4 45.59 42.77 28.31
C LEU A 4 44.66 41.54 28.29
N LEU A 5 43.39 41.77 28.62
CA LEU A 5 42.28 40.84 28.35
C LEU A 5 41.73 41.12 26.94
N PHE A 6 41.79 40.11 26.07
CA PHE A 6 41.08 40.10 24.78
C PHE A 6 39.67 39.49 25.00
N SER A 7 38.64 40.28 24.85
CA SER A 7 37.26 39.83 24.78
C SER A 7 36.93 39.48 23.33
N VAL A 8 36.65 38.20 23.03
CA VAL A 8 36.11 37.77 21.76
C VAL A 8 34.59 37.82 21.86
N ALA A 9 33.99 38.74 21.13
CA ALA A 9 32.55 38.84 20.96
C ALA A 9 32.12 37.86 19.85
N LEU A 10 31.39 36.79 20.23
CA LEU A 10 30.77 35.87 19.29
C LEU A 10 29.44 36.45 18.81
N GLY A 11 29.42 36.97 17.58
CA GLY A 11 28.21 37.48 16.94
C GLY A 11 27.35 36.32 16.45
N LEU A 12 26.20 36.06 17.08
CA LEU A 12 25.14 35.23 16.55
C LEU A 12 24.46 35.93 15.37
N ALA A 13 24.73 35.45 14.15
CA ALA A 13 23.93 35.84 12.99
C ALA A 13 22.62 35.05 13.01
N LEU A 14 21.53 35.70 13.40
CA LEU A 14 20.17 35.21 13.13
C LEU A 14 19.94 35.23 11.60
N GLN A 15 19.98 34.08 10.95
CA GLN A 15 19.45 33.96 9.61
C GLN A 15 17.93 33.89 9.69
N THR A 16 17.27 34.98 9.35
CA THR A 16 15.83 35.02 9.08
C THR A 16 15.56 34.19 7.82
N LEU A 17 15.00 32.99 7.98
CA LEU A 17 14.43 32.23 6.89
C LEU A 17 13.20 33.01 6.36
N THR A 18 13.41 33.81 5.35
CA THR A 18 12.32 34.32 4.51
C THR A 18 11.71 33.15 3.78
N SER A 19 10.44 32.84 4.05
CA SER A 19 9.64 31.92 3.25
C SER A 19 9.53 32.50 1.84
N ALA A 20 10.39 32.04 0.95
CA ALA A 20 10.24 32.32 -0.48
C ALA A 20 8.97 31.58 -0.94
N GLN A 21 7.95 32.36 -1.30
CA GLN A 21 6.81 31.85 -2.06
C GLN A 21 7.38 31.20 -3.34
N ALA A 22 7.16 29.91 -3.49
CA ALA A 22 7.59 29.19 -4.68
C ALA A 22 7.00 29.88 -5.93
N PRO A 23 7.78 30.01 -7.01
CA PRO A 23 7.30 30.62 -8.23
C PRO A 23 6.11 29.80 -8.76
N LYS A 24 5.01 30.48 -9.13
CA LYS A 24 3.74 29.89 -9.61
C LYS A 24 3.86 28.98 -10.86
N ASN A 25 5.05 28.75 -11.38
CA ASN A 25 5.37 27.92 -12.56
C ASN A 25 6.54 26.93 -12.33
N ALA A 26 6.86 26.54 -11.10
CA ALA A 26 7.80 25.46 -10.90
C ALA A 26 7.14 24.14 -11.35
N ALA A 27 7.77 23.44 -12.29
CA ALA A 27 7.30 22.13 -12.71
C ALA A 27 7.27 21.19 -11.49
N HIS A 28 6.12 20.55 -11.22
CA HIS A 28 6.02 19.56 -10.15
C HIS A 28 7.01 18.41 -10.42
N PRO A 29 7.85 18.02 -9.47
CA PRO A 29 8.78 16.91 -9.66
C PRO A 29 8.00 15.61 -9.92
N ILE A 30 8.56 14.76 -10.76
CA ILE A 30 7.97 13.43 -10.99
C ILE A 30 7.98 12.66 -9.67
N PRO A 31 6.87 12.03 -9.26
CA PRO A 31 6.83 11.15 -8.09
C PRO A 31 7.90 10.06 -8.15
N THR A 32 8.51 9.74 -7.02
CA THR A 32 9.56 8.71 -6.91
C THR A 32 9.42 7.96 -5.59
N ILE A 33 9.93 6.74 -5.53
CA ILE A 33 10.13 6.04 -4.26
C ILE A 33 11.59 6.22 -3.85
N VAL A 34 11.80 6.61 -2.61
CA VAL A 34 13.14 6.76 -2.02
C VAL A 34 13.34 5.75 -0.91
N ASP A 35 14.59 5.29 -0.77
CA ASP A 35 15.06 4.41 0.29
C ASP A 35 16.07 5.19 1.16
N ARG A 36 15.92 5.07 2.47
CA ARG A 36 16.89 5.51 3.47
C ARG A 36 17.04 4.42 4.52
N ASP A 37 18.14 3.72 4.52
CA ASP A 37 18.41 2.65 5.47
C ASP A 37 17.28 1.61 5.57
N HIS A 38 16.74 1.20 4.42
CA HIS A 38 15.60 0.27 4.27
C HIS A 38 14.26 0.80 4.82
N HIS A 39 14.16 2.12 4.99
CA HIS A 39 12.90 2.83 5.19
C HIS A 39 12.52 3.54 3.90
N PHE A 40 11.28 3.35 3.47
CA PHE A 40 10.82 3.84 2.18
C PHE A 40 9.79 4.97 2.31
N ALA A 41 9.77 5.85 1.32
CA ALA A 41 8.69 6.81 1.15
C ALA A 41 8.38 7.04 -0.33
N LEU A 42 7.11 7.18 -0.66
CA LEU A 42 6.67 7.79 -1.91
C LEU A 42 6.87 9.31 -1.79
N MET A 43 7.56 9.90 -2.76
CA MET A 43 7.77 11.34 -2.84
C MET A 43 6.78 11.96 -3.82
N VAL A 44 5.96 12.88 -3.34
CA VAL A 44 5.00 13.64 -4.14
C VAL A 44 5.19 15.11 -3.85
N ASP A 45 5.30 15.94 -4.88
CA ASP A 45 5.65 17.37 -4.77
C ASP A 45 6.96 17.62 -4.03
N GLY A 46 7.91 16.68 -4.16
CA GLY A 46 9.23 16.78 -3.52
C GLY A 46 9.25 16.49 -2.02
N ALA A 47 8.16 15.99 -1.44
CA ALA A 47 8.07 15.65 -0.02
C ALA A 47 7.48 14.24 0.19
N PRO A 48 7.81 13.56 1.32
CA PRO A 48 7.24 12.27 1.66
C PRO A 48 5.71 12.33 1.69
N TYR A 49 5.08 11.28 1.16
CA TYR A 49 3.64 11.16 1.02
C TYR A 49 3.17 9.80 1.50
N LEU A 50 2.22 9.76 2.41
CA LEU A 50 1.51 8.56 2.81
C LEU A 50 0.20 8.51 2.02
N MET A 51 0.03 7.47 1.23
CA MET A 51 -1.20 7.22 0.49
C MET A 51 -2.26 6.66 1.45
N LEU A 52 -3.26 7.46 1.78
CA LEU A 52 -4.51 7.04 2.39
C LEU A 52 -5.54 6.97 1.27
N GLY A 53 -5.59 5.82 0.62
CA GLY A 53 -6.33 5.63 -0.61
C GLY A 53 -7.60 4.82 -0.44
N PHE A 54 -8.33 4.70 -1.53
CA PHE A 54 -9.30 3.64 -1.77
C PHE A 54 -9.30 3.31 -3.25
N GLN A 55 -9.62 2.06 -3.56
CA GLN A 55 -9.76 1.61 -4.93
C GLN A 55 -11.24 1.65 -5.33
N ALA A 56 -11.53 2.24 -6.50
CA ALA A 56 -12.86 2.19 -7.10
C ALA A 56 -13.19 0.75 -7.54
N ASN A 57 -14.48 0.40 -7.56
CA ASN A 57 -14.91 -0.88 -8.12
C ASN A 57 -14.45 -1.04 -9.58
N ASN A 58 -14.23 -2.29 -9.98
CA ASN A 58 -13.64 -2.64 -11.27
C ASN A 58 -14.33 -2.00 -12.49
N SER A 59 -15.62 -1.71 -12.41
CA SER A 59 -16.39 -1.11 -13.51
C SER A 59 -16.89 0.31 -13.20
N SER A 60 -16.28 1.00 -12.25
CA SER A 60 -16.71 2.34 -11.81
C SER A 60 -15.91 3.49 -12.44
N ALA A 61 -14.83 3.22 -13.16
CA ALA A 61 -14.04 4.26 -13.84
C ALA A 61 -14.66 4.68 -15.19
N TRP A 62 -15.94 5.02 -15.14
CA TRP A 62 -16.70 5.53 -16.30
C TRP A 62 -17.23 6.94 -16.02
N PRO A 63 -17.34 7.83 -17.02
CA PRO A 63 -17.81 9.20 -16.83
C PRO A 63 -19.15 9.30 -16.08
N ALA A 64 -20.08 8.37 -16.36
CA ALA A 64 -21.39 8.32 -15.68
C ALA A 64 -21.31 8.02 -14.17
N TYR A 65 -20.17 7.51 -13.67
CA TYR A 65 -19.97 7.14 -12.28
C TYR A 65 -18.98 8.05 -11.54
N PHE A 66 -18.34 8.99 -12.21
CA PHE A 66 -17.35 9.87 -11.56
C PHE A 66 -17.93 10.65 -10.37
N GLU A 67 -19.20 11.08 -10.46
CA GLU A 67 -19.93 11.74 -9.36
C GLU A 67 -20.19 10.82 -8.14
N LYS A 68 -19.94 9.52 -8.26
CA LYS A 68 -20.06 8.52 -7.18
C LYS A 68 -18.71 8.02 -6.69
N VAL A 69 -17.68 8.11 -7.52
CA VAL A 69 -16.32 7.67 -7.16
C VAL A 69 -15.58 8.77 -6.42
N PHE A 70 -15.42 9.94 -7.03
CA PHE A 70 -14.55 10.98 -6.47
C PHE A 70 -15.07 11.64 -5.19
N PRO A 71 -16.39 11.89 -4.99
CA PRO A 71 -16.91 12.39 -3.72
C PRO A 71 -16.68 11.46 -2.52
N ALA A 72 -16.52 10.15 -2.75
CA ALA A 72 -16.20 9.20 -1.69
C ALA A 72 -14.89 9.54 -0.98
N ALA A 73 -13.93 10.14 -1.68
CA ALA A 73 -12.66 10.57 -1.10
C ALA A 73 -12.84 11.56 0.06
N ALA A 74 -13.73 12.53 -0.10
CA ALA A 74 -14.01 13.50 0.97
C ALA A 74 -14.68 12.86 2.19
N ILE A 75 -15.59 11.90 1.96
CA ILE A 75 -16.27 11.17 3.05
C ILE A 75 -15.26 10.28 3.80
N LEU A 76 -14.35 9.64 3.07
CA LEU A 76 -13.32 8.77 3.62
C LEU A 76 -12.14 9.53 4.23
N HIS A 77 -12.02 10.84 4.03
CA HIS A 77 -10.77 11.58 4.30
C HIS A 77 -9.58 11.01 3.54
N ALA A 78 -9.82 10.42 2.36
CA ALA A 78 -8.79 9.85 1.53
C ALA A 78 -8.09 10.95 0.70
N ASN A 79 -6.78 10.81 0.53
CA ASN A 79 -5.98 11.73 -0.28
C ASN A 79 -5.64 11.14 -1.68
N THR A 80 -5.99 9.88 -1.92
CA THR A 80 -5.68 9.16 -3.16
C THR A 80 -6.86 8.29 -3.60
N VAL A 81 -7.13 8.26 -4.91
CA VAL A 81 -8.09 7.35 -5.54
C VAL A 81 -7.33 6.42 -6.48
N GLU A 82 -7.52 5.12 -6.32
CA GLU A 82 -7.06 4.11 -7.27
C GLU A 82 -8.19 3.78 -8.25
N ALA A 83 -7.93 3.89 -9.54
CA ALA A 83 -8.94 3.69 -10.55
C ALA A 83 -8.42 2.91 -11.77
N PRO A 84 -9.20 1.95 -12.30
CA PRO A 84 -8.80 1.16 -13.45
C PRO A 84 -8.77 1.98 -14.75
N VAL A 85 -7.81 1.63 -15.59
CA VAL A 85 -7.72 2.04 -16.99
C VAL A 85 -7.92 0.77 -17.83
N TYR A 86 -9.03 0.71 -18.54
CA TYR A 86 -9.42 -0.47 -19.30
C TYR A 86 -8.78 -0.46 -20.69
N TRP A 87 -7.90 -1.42 -20.99
CA TRP A 87 -7.26 -1.50 -22.29
C TRP A 87 -8.28 -1.57 -23.44
N GLU A 88 -9.36 -2.35 -23.26
CA GLU A 88 -10.43 -2.48 -24.26
C GLU A 88 -11.14 -1.16 -24.59
N GLN A 89 -11.07 -0.15 -23.69
CA GLN A 89 -11.63 1.17 -23.94
C GLN A 89 -10.57 2.12 -24.52
N VAL A 90 -9.35 2.05 -24.01
CA VAL A 90 -8.24 2.86 -24.52
C VAL A 90 -7.92 2.51 -25.96
N GLU A 91 -8.00 1.24 -26.36
CA GLU A 91 -7.64 0.76 -27.69
C GLU A 91 -8.76 -0.15 -28.27
N ALA A 92 -9.98 0.37 -28.33
CA ALA A 92 -11.11 -0.37 -28.89
C ALA A 92 -10.87 -0.80 -30.36
N THR A 93 -10.09 -0.04 -31.10
CA THR A 93 -9.60 -0.37 -32.46
C THR A 93 -8.08 -0.41 -32.43
N ALA A 94 -7.50 -1.48 -32.97
CA ALA A 94 -6.04 -1.69 -32.95
C ALA A 94 -5.26 -0.47 -33.47
N GLY A 95 -4.34 0.03 -32.68
CA GLY A 95 -3.50 1.19 -33.00
C GLY A 95 -4.18 2.56 -32.86
N HIS A 96 -5.44 2.63 -32.42
CA HIS A 96 -6.17 3.88 -32.19
C HIS A 96 -6.46 4.02 -30.70
N TYR A 97 -5.86 5.03 -30.07
CA TYR A 97 -5.93 5.23 -28.63
C TYR A 97 -6.87 6.37 -28.27
N ASP A 98 -7.82 6.13 -27.36
CA ASP A 98 -8.73 7.11 -26.77
C ASP A 98 -8.46 7.21 -25.26
N PHE A 99 -8.02 8.37 -24.82
CA PHE A 99 -7.74 8.65 -23.42
C PHE A 99 -8.79 9.54 -22.75
N SER A 100 -9.95 9.74 -23.38
CA SER A 100 -11.01 10.62 -22.88
C SER A 100 -11.48 10.25 -21.46
N ILE A 101 -11.55 8.96 -21.13
CA ILE A 101 -11.87 8.48 -19.78
C ILE A 101 -10.76 8.85 -18.78
N VAL A 102 -9.50 8.66 -19.17
CA VAL A 102 -8.34 9.03 -18.34
C VAL A 102 -8.31 10.53 -18.08
N ASP A 103 -8.53 11.35 -19.10
CA ASP A 103 -8.60 12.81 -18.96
C ASP A 103 -9.74 13.24 -18.06
N GLY A 104 -10.89 12.56 -18.15
CA GLY A 104 -12.02 12.75 -17.25
C GLY A 104 -11.66 12.44 -15.80
N MET A 105 -11.00 11.32 -15.53
CA MET A 105 -10.52 10.97 -14.19
C MET A 105 -9.53 11.99 -13.65
N LEU A 106 -8.57 12.45 -14.45
CA LEU A 106 -7.61 13.49 -14.06
C LEU A 106 -8.32 14.80 -13.69
N ALA A 107 -9.34 15.19 -14.46
CA ALA A 107 -10.13 16.39 -14.18
C ALA A 107 -10.88 16.27 -12.85
N GLN A 108 -11.50 15.13 -12.58
CA GLN A 108 -12.21 14.87 -11.31
C GLN A 108 -11.26 14.84 -10.13
N ALA A 109 -10.14 14.13 -10.23
CA ALA A 109 -9.14 14.07 -9.17
C ALA A 109 -8.63 15.48 -8.78
N ARG A 110 -8.39 16.33 -9.77
CA ARG A 110 -7.99 17.72 -9.54
C ARG A 110 -9.10 18.55 -8.88
N ALA A 111 -10.35 18.37 -9.32
CA ALA A 111 -11.52 19.04 -8.73
C ALA A 111 -11.76 18.64 -7.26
N HIS A 112 -11.47 17.40 -6.92
CA HIS A 112 -11.59 16.86 -5.57
C HIS A 112 -10.29 16.91 -4.75
N HIS A 113 -9.22 17.51 -5.28
CA HIS A 113 -7.92 17.68 -4.60
C HIS A 113 -7.27 16.38 -4.14
N VAL A 114 -7.48 15.28 -4.87
CA VAL A 114 -6.87 13.98 -4.61
C VAL A 114 -5.80 13.63 -5.63
N ARG A 115 -4.87 12.76 -5.24
CA ARG A 115 -3.93 12.09 -6.15
C ARG A 115 -4.58 10.83 -6.71
N MET A 116 -3.95 10.26 -7.73
CA MET A 116 -4.42 9.03 -8.35
C MET A 116 -3.32 7.99 -8.45
N VAL A 117 -3.73 6.74 -8.29
CA VAL A 117 -3.01 5.58 -8.82
C VAL A 117 -3.86 5.02 -9.96
N LEU A 118 -3.26 4.82 -11.12
CA LEU A 118 -3.95 4.20 -12.25
C LEU A 118 -3.61 2.71 -12.32
N LEU A 119 -4.63 1.89 -12.52
CA LEU A 119 -4.50 0.44 -12.59
C LEU A 119 -4.64 0.03 -14.07
N TRP A 120 -3.53 -0.36 -14.72
CA TRP A 120 -3.57 -0.83 -16.10
C TRP A 120 -4.17 -2.24 -16.13
N PHE A 121 -5.46 -2.35 -16.45
CA PHE A 121 -6.12 -3.60 -16.74
C PHE A 121 -5.84 -3.98 -18.19
N GLY A 122 -4.67 -4.56 -18.38
CA GLY A 122 -4.10 -4.95 -19.67
C GLY A 122 -4.38 -6.41 -20.02
N THR A 123 -3.32 -7.20 -20.11
CA THR A 123 -3.40 -8.62 -20.43
C THR A 123 -4.02 -9.43 -19.30
N TRP A 124 -3.74 -9.11 -18.03
CA TRP A 124 -4.29 -9.80 -16.86
C TRP A 124 -5.22 -8.94 -16.03
N LYS A 125 -6.31 -9.55 -15.57
CA LYS A 125 -7.13 -9.17 -14.42
C LYS A 125 -7.63 -10.44 -13.75
N ASN A 126 -7.21 -10.70 -12.49
CA ASN A 126 -7.54 -11.90 -11.71
C ASN A 126 -7.17 -13.19 -12.45
N GLY A 127 -5.95 -13.27 -12.97
CA GLY A 127 -5.46 -14.43 -13.72
C GLY A 127 -6.04 -14.63 -15.12
N SER A 128 -7.00 -13.81 -15.54
CA SER A 128 -7.75 -13.93 -16.80
C SER A 128 -7.60 -12.70 -17.69
N SER A 129 -8.03 -12.81 -18.96
CA SER A 129 -7.85 -11.78 -19.99
C SER A 129 -9.13 -10.95 -20.23
N HIS A 130 -9.75 -10.45 -19.13
CA HIS A 130 -11.07 -9.81 -19.20
C HIS A 130 -11.10 -8.47 -19.93
N TYR A 131 -10.09 -7.63 -19.73
CA TYR A 131 -10.06 -6.25 -20.21
C TYR A 131 -9.22 -6.03 -21.47
N THR A 132 -8.78 -7.10 -22.12
CA THR A 132 -8.15 -7.00 -23.43
C THR A 132 -9.18 -6.58 -24.49
N PRO A 133 -8.79 -5.80 -25.52
CA PRO A 133 -9.66 -5.39 -26.60
C PRO A 133 -10.35 -6.56 -27.33
N GLN A 134 -11.52 -6.29 -27.93
CA GLN A 134 -12.29 -7.31 -28.65
C GLN A 134 -11.50 -7.95 -29.80
N TRP A 135 -10.68 -7.16 -30.51
CA TRP A 135 -9.85 -7.67 -31.61
C TRP A 135 -8.74 -8.64 -31.13
N ILE A 136 -8.37 -8.61 -29.83
CA ILE A 136 -7.53 -9.65 -29.21
C ILE A 136 -8.38 -10.87 -28.82
N LYS A 137 -9.52 -10.65 -28.16
CA LYS A 137 -10.41 -11.73 -27.69
C LYS A 137 -10.92 -12.63 -28.83
N GLN A 138 -11.10 -12.06 -30.04
CA GLN A 138 -11.66 -12.75 -31.20
C GLN A 138 -10.62 -13.54 -32.01
N ASP A 139 -9.32 -13.33 -31.82
CA ASP A 139 -8.25 -13.99 -32.59
C ASP A 139 -7.35 -14.82 -31.67
N GLN A 140 -7.85 -15.96 -31.23
CA GLN A 140 -7.13 -16.86 -30.31
C GLN A 140 -5.98 -17.63 -30.99
N GLU A 141 -5.89 -17.64 -32.31
CA GLU A 141 -4.73 -18.17 -33.03
C GLU A 141 -3.51 -17.26 -32.81
N LYS A 142 -3.70 -15.96 -32.96
CA LYS A 142 -2.67 -14.94 -32.78
C LYS A 142 -2.43 -14.59 -31.31
N TYR A 143 -3.48 -14.63 -30.48
CA TYR A 143 -3.47 -14.26 -29.07
C TYR A 143 -3.91 -15.43 -28.17
N PRO A 144 -3.16 -16.54 -28.15
CA PRO A 144 -3.59 -17.76 -27.52
C PRO A 144 -3.74 -17.65 -26.01
N PHE A 145 -4.65 -18.47 -25.50
CA PHE A 145 -4.71 -18.83 -24.08
C PHE A 145 -3.71 -19.94 -23.73
N LEU A 146 -3.44 -20.06 -22.45
CA LEU A 146 -2.59 -21.08 -21.88
C LEU A 146 -3.21 -22.48 -22.04
N VAL A 147 -2.37 -23.49 -22.25
CA VAL A 147 -2.76 -24.89 -22.28
C VAL A 147 -2.22 -25.56 -21.00
N ASN A 148 -3.09 -26.18 -20.21
CA ASN A 148 -2.69 -26.86 -18.98
C ASN A 148 -2.10 -28.25 -19.25
N GLN A 149 -1.65 -28.92 -18.17
CA GLN A 149 -1.02 -30.26 -18.24
C GLN A 149 -1.91 -31.34 -18.89
N GLN A 150 -3.23 -31.17 -18.86
CA GLN A 150 -4.19 -32.08 -19.48
C GLN A 150 -4.45 -31.77 -20.97
N GLY A 151 -3.70 -30.81 -21.53
CA GLY A 151 -3.89 -30.37 -22.91
C GLY A 151 -5.14 -29.52 -23.13
N LYS A 152 -5.75 -29.00 -22.05
CA LYS A 152 -6.94 -28.14 -22.12
C LYS A 152 -6.55 -26.67 -22.10
N THR A 153 -7.18 -25.88 -22.94
CA THR A 153 -7.13 -24.42 -22.86
C THR A 153 -7.83 -23.95 -21.60
N VAL A 154 -7.20 -23.06 -20.85
CA VAL A 154 -7.75 -22.42 -19.63
C VAL A 154 -7.86 -20.93 -19.83
N ASP A 155 -8.74 -20.28 -19.07
CA ASP A 155 -8.97 -18.82 -19.17
C ASP A 155 -7.83 -18.05 -18.48
N SER A 156 -6.63 -18.22 -19.02
CA SER A 156 -5.45 -17.43 -18.64
C SER A 156 -4.63 -17.16 -19.90
N PRO A 157 -4.11 -15.96 -20.10
CA PRO A 157 -3.34 -15.64 -21.29
C PRO A 157 -2.00 -16.38 -21.30
N SER A 158 -1.62 -16.89 -22.49
CA SER A 158 -0.29 -17.46 -22.67
C SER A 158 0.76 -16.35 -22.81
N THR A 159 1.87 -16.47 -22.08
CA THR A 159 3.03 -15.59 -22.24
C THR A 159 3.78 -15.85 -23.55
N TYR A 160 3.45 -16.95 -24.24
CA TYR A 160 4.01 -17.34 -25.54
C TYR A 160 3.22 -16.76 -26.72
N SER A 161 2.70 -15.54 -26.57
CA SER A 161 2.11 -14.75 -27.64
C SER A 161 2.91 -13.45 -27.84
N PRO A 162 3.90 -13.44 -28.73
CA PRO A 162 4.66 -12.22 -29.04
C PRO A 162 3.77 -11.08 -29.53
N ALA A 163 2.68 -11.42 -30.23
CA ALA A 163 1.72 -10.44 -30.72
C ALA A 163 0.94 -9.77 -29.57
N ARG A 164 0.53 -10.53 -28.55
CA ARG A 164 -0.14 -9.98 -27.36
C ARG A 164 0.80 -9.06 -26.59
N LEU A 165 2.02 -9.53 -26.33
CA LEU A 165 3.05 -8.74 -25.67
C LEU A 165 3.34 -7.41 -26.39
N ASP A 166 3.50 -7.46 -27.72
CA ASP A 166 3.76 -6.25 -28.52
C ASP A 166 2.58 -5.27 -28.49
N ALA A 167 1.36 -5.78 -28.51
CA ALA A 167 0.14 -4.96 -28.40
C ALA A 167 0.02 -4.29 -27.02
N ASP A 168 0.17 -5.05 -25.96
CA ASP A 168 0.11 -4.55 -24.57
C ASP A 168 1.20 -3.51 -24.29
N LYS A 169 2.44 -3.79 -24.67
CA LYS A 169 3.55 -2.82 -24.61
C LYS A 169 3.20 -1.50 -25.29
N LYS A 170 2.60 -1.54 -26.47
CA LYS A 170 2.21 -0.35 -27.21
C LYS A 170 1.08 0.40 -26.53
N GLY A 171 0.07 -0.32 -26.02
CA GLY A 171 -1.06 0.27 -25.29
C GLY A 171 -0.59 0.97 -24.02
N PHE A 172 0.19 0.27 -23.19
CA PHE A 172 0.74 0.83 -21.95
C PHE A 172 1.70 1.99 -22.21
N ALA A 173 2.62 1.88 -23.18
CA ALA A 173 3.50 2.98 -23.56
C ALA A 173 2.73 4.20 -24.07
N ALA A 174 1.62 4.00 -24.81
CA ALA A 174 0.75 5.09 -25.25
C ALA A 174 0.08 5.80 -24.07
N LEU A 175 -0.43 5.07 -23.07
CA LEU A 175 -0.96 5.63 -21.82
C LEU A 175 0.11 6.47 -21.11
N MET A 176 1.29 5.93 -20.89
CA MET A 176 2.36 6.63 -20.18
C MET A 176 2.85 7.89 -20.91
N ARG A 177 2.91 7.84 -22.25
CA ARG A 177 3.21 9.01 -23.09
C ARG A 177 2.12 10.08 -22.97
N HIS A 178 0.86 9.67 -22.96
CA HIS A 178 -0.27 10.58 -22.74
C HIS A 178 -0.19 11.26 -21.39
N LEU A 179 0.01 10.52 -20.30
CA LEU A 179 0.14 11.06 -18.94
C LEU A 179 1.28 12.08 -18.82
N ARG A 180 2.41 11.85 -19.48
CA ARG A 180 3.55 12.80 -19.45
C ARG A 180 3.13 14.21 -19.90
N THR A 181 2.20 14.31 -20.83
CA THR A 181 1.73 15.58 -21.41
C THR A 181 0.43 16.07 -20.80
N ALA A 182 -0.52 15.19 -20.51
CA ALA A 182 -1.84 15.52 -19.98
C ALA A 182 -1.84 15.82 -18.48
N ASP A 183 -0.82 15.31 -17.75
CA ASP A 183 -0.71 15.47 -16.29
C ASP A 183 0.53 16.25 -15.83
N PRO A 184 0.69 17.52 -16.20
CA PRO A 184 1.82 18.36 -15.74
C PRO A 184 1.76 18.62 -14.23
N GLN A 185 0.60 18.47 -13.59
CA GLN A 185 0.37 18.66 -12.15
C GLN A 185 0.76 17.44 -11.32
N ARG A 186 1.15 16.32 -11.97
CA ARG A 186 1.50 15.05 -11.29
C ARG A 186 0.34 14.54 -10.43
N THR A 187 -0.87 14.62 -10.94
CA THR A 187 -2.07 14.07 -10.31
C THR A 187 -1.92 12.56 -10.12
N VAL A 188 -1.36 11.86 -11.12
CA VAL A 188 -0.99 10.45 -11.03
C VAL A 188 0.36 10.31 -10.34
N VAL A 189 0.40 9.55 -9.25
CA VAL A 189 1.60 9.38 -8.42
C VAL A 189 2.26 8.01 -8.59
N MET A 190 1.53 7.03 -9.11
CA MET A 190 1.99 5.65 -9.34
C MET A 190 1.09 4.96 -10.37
N VAL A 191 1.59 3.92 -11.03
CA VAL A 191 0.78 3.09 -11.94
C VAL A 191 1.01 1.62 -11.62
N GLN A 192 -0.09 0.87 -11.48
CA GLN A 192 -0.07 -0.59 -11.43
C GLN A 192 0.01 -1.14 -12.86
N VAL A 193 0.90 -2.10 -13.07
CA VAL A 193 1.07 -2.78 -14.35
C VAL A 193 0.41 -4.15 -14.25
N GLU A 194 -0.63 -4.38 -15.01
CA GLU A 194 -1.51 -5.54 -14.89
C GLU A 194 -2.25 -5.59 -13.54
N ASN A 195 -3.08 -6.60 -13.34
CA ASN A 195 -3.73 -6.83 -12.06
C ASN A 195 -3.78 -8.33 -11.76
N GLU A 196 -3.23 -8.73 -10.61
CA GLU A 196 -3.24 -10.11 -10.14
C GLU A 196 -2.88 -11.09 -11.27
N ALA A 197 -1.68 -10.88 -11.85
CA ALA A 197 -1.21 -11.71 -12.95
C ALA A 197 -0.78 -13.09 -12.43
N GLY A 198 -1.47 -14.12 -12.92
CA GLY A 198 -1.24 -15.51 -12.53
C GLY A 198 -2.01 -16.47 -13.42
N VAL A 199 -2.10 -17.73 -13.01
CA VAL A 199 -2.79 -18.78 -13.74
C VAL A 199 -3.77 -19.50 -12.83
N TRP A 200 -5.04 -19.55 -13.24
CA TRP A 200 -6.06 -20.43 -12.68
C TRP A 200 -6.33 -21.62 -13.59
N GLY A 201 -6.65 -22.79 -13.02
CA GLY A 201 -6.96 -24.01 -13.79
C GLY A 201 -5.75 -24.74 -14.37
N GLY A 202 -4.53 -24.31 -14.01
CA GLY A 202 -3.26 -24.91 -14.39
C GLY A 202 -2.13 -24.44 -13.49
N ILE A 203 -0.92 -24.95 -13.67
CA ILE A 203 0.27 -24.49 -12.96
C ILE A 203 1.13 -23.64 -13.89
N ARG A 204 1.35 -24.09 -15.12
CA ARG A 204 2.10 -23.37 -16.16
C ARG A 204 1.51 -23.61 -17.55
N ASP A 205 2.07 -22.96 -18.54
CA ASP A 205 1.79 -23.25 -19.94
C ASP A 205 2.53 -24.53 -20.38
N TYR A 206 1.81 -25.44 -21.03
CA TYR A 206 2.30 -26.71 -21.59
C TYR A 206 2.26 -26.72 -23.12
N ARG A 207 2.29 -25.55 -23.77
CA ARG A 207 2.47 -25.43 -25.22
C ARG A 207 3.85 -25.95 -25.62
N PRO A 208 4.05 -26.40 -26.87
CA PRO A 208 5.35 -26.90 -27.32
C PRO A 208 6.52 -25.91 -27.11
N GLU A 209 6.26 -24.62 -27.25
CA GLU A 209 7.24 -23.57 -26.98
C GLU A 209 7.62 -23.49 -25.52
N ALA A 210 6.64 -23.51 -24.63
CA ALA A 210 6.85 -23.50 -23.18
C ALA A 210 7.54 -24.78 -22.69
N GLU A 211 7.21 -25.95 -23.26
CA GLU A 211 7.90 -27.21 -22.96
C GLU A 211 9.38 -27.17 -23.32
N ARG A 212 9.72 -26.60 -24.49
CA ARG A 212 11.14 -26.45 -24.89
C ARG A 212 11.89 -25.55 -23.92
N ASP A 213 11.31 -24.43 -23.51
CA ASP A 213 11.97 -23.49 -22.60
C ASP A 213 12.04 -24.04 -21.18
N PHE A 214 11.04 -24.79 -20.73
CA PHE A 214 11.06 -25.48 -19.44
C PHE A 214 12.14 -26.57 -19.38
N ALA A 215 12.38 -27.28 -20.47
CA ALA A 215 13.46 -28.26 -20.57
C ALA A 215 14.87 -27.61 -20.60
N GLY A 216 14.93 -26.32 -20.84
CA GLY A 216 16.18 -25.55 -20.87
C GLY A 216 16.76 -25.27 -19.48
N THR A 217 17.85 -24.51 -19.46
CA THR A 217 18.50 -24.09 -18.20
C THR A 217 17.86 -22.85 -17.62
N VAL A 218 17.84 -22.76 -16.30
CA VAL A 218 17.42 -21.55 -15.57
C VAL A 218 18.32 -20.37 -15.98
N PRO A 219 17.77 -19.19 -16.26
CA PRO A 219 18.55 -18.01 -16.61
C PRO A 219 19.61 -17.68 -15.56
N GLN A 220 20.85 -17.42 -16.00
CA GLN A 220 22.00 -17.18 -15.14
C GLN A 220 21.74 -16.09 -14.09
N LYS A 221 21.11 -14.97 -14.49
CA LYS A 221 20.78 -13.87 -13.58
C LYS A 221 19.86 -14.30 -12.41
N LEU A 222 18.95 -15.27 -12.63
CA LEU A 222 18.09 -15.78 -11.58
C LEU A 222 18.85 -16.72 -10.64
N VAL A 223 19.64 -17.62 -11.19
CA VAL A 223 20.49 -18.53 -10.42
C VAL A 223 21.43 -17.75 -9.48
N GLU A 224 22.11 -16.73 -10.01
CA GLU A 224 23.03 -15.87 -9.24
C GLU A 224 22.28 -15.10 -8.14
N ALA A 225 21.14 -14.49 -8.46
CA ALA A 225 20.36 -13.69 -7.51
C ALA A 225 19.77 -14.51 -6.37
N LEU A 226 19.52 -15.79 -6.60
CA LEU A 226 19.00 -16.73 -5.59
C LEU A 226 20.11 -17.53 -4.89
N GLY A 227 21.38 -17.39 -5.32
CA GLY A 227 22.51 -18.14 -4.76
C GLY A 227 22.42 -19.66 -5.03
N LEU A 228 21.86 -20.06 -6.18
CA LEU A 228 21.65 -21.44 -6.56
C LEU A 228 22.72 -21.94 -7.53
N HIS A 229 22.77 -23.25 -7.76
CA HIS A 229 23.63 -23.84 -8.78
C HIS A 229 22.93 -23.89 -10.13
N PRO A 230 23.65 -23.67 -11.26
CA PRO A 230 23.08 -23.78 -12.60
C PRO A 230 22.53 -25.19 -12.90
N GLY A 231 21.41 -25.24 -13.61
CA GLY A 231 20.76 -26.49 -14.02
C GLY A 231 19.48 -26.21 -14.81
N THR A 232 18.77 -27.26 -15.17
CA THR A 232 17.41 -27.12 -15.72
C THR A 232 16.44 -26.69 -14.62
N TRP A 233 15.25 -26.20 -15.00
CA TRP A 233 14.21 -25.80 -14.05
C TRP A 233 13.91 -26.92 -13.03
N GLN A 234 13.77 -28.17 -13.51
CA GLN A 234 13.53 -29.31 -12.65
C GLN A 234 14.71 -29.62 -11.71
N GLN A 235 15.94 -29.47 -12.18
CA GLN A 235 17.14 -29.71 -11.34
C GLN A 235 17.32 -28.66 -10.26
N VAL A 236 16.98 -27.39 -10.55
CA VAL A 236 17.18 -26.26 -9.65
C VAL A 236 16.04 -26.15 -8.63
N PHE A 237 14.81 -26.33 -9.06
CA PHE A 237 13.62 -26.03 -8.25
C PHE A 237 12.78 -27.26 -7.83
N GLY A 238 13.08 -28.46 -8.35
CA GLY A 238 12.39 -29.68 -7.96
C GLY A 238 10.87 -29.57 -8.09
N ASP A 239 10.13 -29.81 -7.01
CA ASP A 239 8.67 -29.79 -6.98
C ASP A 239 8.07 -28.40 -7.25
N SER A 240 8.85 -27.33 -7.12
CA SER A 240 8.42 -25.95 -7.41
C SER A 240 8.74 -25.54 -8.85
N ALA A 241 9.35 -26.40 -9.67
CA ALA A 241 9.88 -26.04 -10.98
C ALA A 241 8.81 -25.47 -11.92
N ASP A 242 7.64 -26.11 -12.01
CA ASP A 242 6.55 -25.68 -12.89
C ASP A 242 6.07 -24.28 -12.55
N GLU A 243 5.83 -24.00 -11.27
CA GLU A 243 5.36 -22.69 -10.82
C GLU A 243 6.43 -21.61 -10.96
N THR A 244 7.67 -21.92 -10.57
CA THR A 244 8.79 -20.96 -10.66
C THR A 244 9.07 -20.58 -12.11
N PHE A 245 8.96 -21.54 -13.03
CA PHE A 245 9.04 -21.28 -14.46
C PHE A 245 7.91 -20.36 -14.94
N GLN A 246 6.67 -20.63 -14.53
CA GLN A 246 5.53 -19.78 -14.89
C GLN A 246 5.69 -18.36 -14.32
N ALA A 247 6.15 -18.24 -13.09
CA ALA A 247 6.43 -16.94 -12.47
C ALA A 247 7.50 -16.16 -13.26
N TRP A 248 8.54 -16.85 -13.72
CA TRP A 248 9.55 -16.25 -14.56
C TRP A 248 8.98 -15.75 -15.90
N CYS A 249 8.16 -16.56 -16.54
CA CYS A 249 7.54 -16.19 -17.83
C CYS A 249 6.62 -14.97 -17.68
N ILE A 250 5.76 -14.95 -16.64
CA ILE A 250 4.88 -13.81 -16.36
C ILE A 250 5.69 -12.57 -15.99
N ALA A 251 6.64 -12.68 -15.07
CA ALA A 251 7.47 -11.54 -14.65
C ALA A 251 8.27 -10.95 -15.82
N THR A 252 8.79 -11.79 -16.73
CA THR A 252 9.52 -11.33 -17.91
C THR A 252 8.60 -10.64 -18.93
N TYR A 253 7.35 -11.09 -19.05
CA TYR A 253 6.33 -10.41 -19.87
C TYR A 253 6.06 -9.03 -19.30
N ILE A 254 5.76 -8.95 -18.00
CA ILE A 254 5.44 -7.71 -17.27
C ILE A 254 6.61 -6.72 -17.33
N GLU A 255 7.85 -7.19 -17.22
CA GLU A 255 9.03 -6.33 -17.41
C GLU A 255 9.01 -5.60 -18.75
N GLN A 256 8.67 -6.30 -19.82
CA GLN A 256 8.68 -5.69 -21.15
C GLN A 256 7.58 -4.63 -21.29
N VAL A 257 6.41 -4.85 -20.66
CA VAL A 257 5.32 -3.85 -20.61
C VAL A 257 5.74 -2.67 -19.75
N ALA A 258 6.20 -2.92 -18.53
CA ALA A 258 6.64 -1.91 -17.58
C ALA A 258 7.79 -1.05 -18.11
N ALA A 259 8.81 -1.67 -18.69
CA ALA A 259 9.97 -0.96 -19.28
C ALA A 259 9.55 -0.05 -20.43
N ALA A 260 8.63 -0.51 -21.29
CA ALA A 260 8.12 0.30 -22.39
C ALA A 260 7.38 1.56 -21.88
N GLY A 261 6.54 1.41 -20.86
CA GLY A 261 5.87 2.55 -20.24
C GLY A 261 6.83 3.49 -19.50
N LYS A 262 7.74 2.93 -18.73
CA LYS A 262 8.73 3.70 -17.94
C LYS A 262 9.67 4.53 -18.82
N ALA A 263 9.98 4.03 -20.02
CA ALA A 263 10.76 4.78 -21.02
C ALA A 263 10.04 6.04 -21.51
N GLU A 264 8.71 6.04 -21.55
CA GLU A 264 7.90 7.20 -21.93
C GLU A 264 7.72 8.17 -20.74
N TYR A 265 7.42 7.65 -19.55
CA TYR A 265 7.22 8.45 -18.36
C TYR A 265 7.61 7.67 -17.09
N PRO A 266 8.70 8.07 -16.39
CA PRO A 266 9.31 7.27 -15.33
C PRO A 266 8.61 7.42 -13.98
N LEU A 267 7.27 7.26 -13.93
CA LEU A 267 6.54 7.11 -12.68
C LEU A 267 6.94 5.81 -11.96
N PRO A 268 6.79 5.73 -10.63
CA PRO A 268 6.84 4.46 -9.92
C PRO A 268 5.80 3.48 -10.47
N LEU A 269 6.24 2.26 -10.78
CA LEU A 269 5.40 1.17 -11.27
C LEU A 269 5.38 0.04 -10.26
N TYR A 270 4.24 -0.63 -10.10
CA TYR A 270 4.12 -1.80 -9.23
C TYR A 270 3.22 -2.87 -9.85
N ILE A 271 3.25 -4.05 -9.25
CA ILE A 271 2.30 -5.13 -9.50
C ILE A 271 1.71 -5.61 -8.18
N ASN A 272 0.44 -6.00 -8.20
CA ASN A 272 -0.27 -6.60 -7.07
C ASN A 272 -0.38 -8.11 -7.22
N ALA A 273 -0.70 -8.79 -6.13
CA ALA A 273 -0.79 -10.23 -6.06
C ALA A 273 -2.07 -10.68 -5.35
N ALA A 274 -2.85 -11.53 -6.00
CA ALA A 274 -3.74 -12.45 -5.32
C ALA A 274 -2.89 -13.41 -4.47
N LEU A 275 -3.22 -13.52 -3.19
CA LEU A 275 -2.36 -14.21 -2.22
C LEU A 275 -2.59 -15.72 -2.22
N ARG A 276 -1.56 -16.45 -1.84
CA ARG A 276 -1.72 -17.77 -1.23
C ARG A 276 -1.90 -17.61 0.28
N ASP A 277 -2.42 -18.64 0.98
CA ASP A 277 -2.52 -18.57 2.43
C ASP A 277 -1.12 -18.35 3.04
N PRO A 278 -0.91 -17.31 3.87
CA PRO A 278 0.41 -16.93 4.36
C PRO A 278 0.98 -17.91 5.40
N ILE A 279 0.14 -18.71 6.04
CA ILE A 279 0.54 -19.70 7.06
C ILE A 279 0.51 -21.13 6.49
N HIS A 280 -0.48 -21.42 5.64
CA HIS A 280 -0.69 -22.74 5.01
C HIS A 280 -0.77 -22.60 3.49
N PRO A 281 0.35 -22.31 2.81
CA PRO A 281 0.37 -21.81 1.43
C PRO A 281 -0.21 -22.75 0.37
N GLY A 282 -0.45 -24.00 0.71
CA GLY A 282 -0.99 -24.96 -0.25
C GLY A 282 0.05 -25.41 -1.30
N LYS A 283 -0.44 -26.07 -2.34
CA LYS A 283 0.37 -26.51 -3.49
C LYS A 283 0.10 -25.61 -4.71
N PRO A 284 1.03 -25.49 -5.66
CA PRO A 284 0.80 -24.84 -6.94
C PRO A 284 -0.51 -25.31 -7.58
N GLY A 285 -1.30 -24.36 -8.11
CA GLY A 285 -2.63 -24.61 -8.65
C GLY A 285 -3.79 -24.54 -7.65
N SER A 286 -3.50 -24.46 -6.32
CA SER A 286 -4.53 -24.14 -5.31
C SER A 286 -4.66 -22.64 -5.04
N TYR A 287 -3.81 -21.84 -5.64
CA TYR A 287 -3.78 -20.39 -5.69
C TYR A 287 -3.34 -19.98 -7.10
N GLU A 288 -3.31 -18.70 -7.41
CA GLU A 288 -2.83 -18.21 -8.72
C GLU A 288 -1.37 -18.55 -8.94
N SER A 289 -1.14 -19.56 -9.79
CA SER A 289 0.20 -20.06 -10.05
C SER A 289 1.03 -19.08 -10.88
N GLY A 290 2.28 -18.91 -10.50
CA GLY A 290 3.18 -17.97 -11.16
C GLY A 290 2.95 -16.50 -10.81
N ALA A 291 1.98 -16.20 -9.94
CA ALA A 291 1.70 -14.85 -9.46
C ALA A 291 2.87 -14.28 -8.61
N PRO A 292 2.93 -12.95 -8.39
CA PRO A 292 3.93 -12.31 -7.55
C PRO A 292 3.68 -12.53 -6.05
N THR A 293 3.40 -13.79 -5.66
CA THR A 293 3.21 -14.21 -4.29
C THR A 293 4.51 -14.09 -3.47
N ASP A 294 4.41 -14.20 -2.17
CA ASP A 294 5.52 -14.05 -1.20
C ASP A 294 6.78 -14.85 -1.58
N GLN A 295 6.63 -16.06 -2.11
CA GLN A 295 7.74 -16.89 -2.57
C GLN A 295 8.41 -16.37 -3.85
N ASN A 296 7.68 -15.67 -4.70
CA ASN A 296 8.13 -15.22 -6.00
C ASN A 296 8.66 -13.76 -6.00
N ILE A 297 8.56 -13.02 -4.88
CA ILE A 297 8.96 -11.59 -4.83
C ILE A 297 10.40 -11.41 -5.35
N ARG A 298 11.35 -12.23 -4.88
CA ARG A 298 12.75 -12.11 -5.31
C ARG A 298 12.92 -12.42 -6.80
N LEU A 299 12.18 -13.39 -7.32
CA LEU A 299 12.18 -13.72 -8.74
C LEU A 299 11.65 -12.53 -9.57
N TYR A 300 10.54 -11.94 -9.17
CA TYR A 300 9.98 -10.76 -9.85
C TYR A 300 10.93 -9.57 -9.82
N GLN A 301 11.61 -9.30 -8.71
CA GLN A 301 12.62 -8.24 -8.63
C GLN A 301 13.78 -8.44 -9.62
N VAL A 302 14.14 -9.70 -9.89
CA VAL A 302 15.20 -10.04 -10.86
C VAL A 302 14.69 -10.00 -12.29
N ALA A 303 13.50 -10.52 -12.52
CA ALA A 303 12.89 -10.63 -13.85
C ALA A 303 12.35 -9.29 -14.35
N ALA A 304 11.74 -8.48 -13.44
CA ALA A 304 11.03 -7.24 -13.75
C ALA A 304 11.59 -6.02 -12.98
N PRO A 305 12.86 -5.62 -13.23
CA PRO A 305 13.52 -4.51 -12.52
C PRO A 305 12.90 -3.13 -12.80
N SER A 306 12.01 -2.99 -13.78
CA SER A 306 11.26 -1.76 -14.01
C SER A 306 10.17 -1.52 -12.97
N LEU A 307 9.72 -2.54 -12.25
CA LEU A 307 8.82 -2.41 -11.12
C LEU A 307 9.57 -1.85 -9.90
N SER A 308 8.91 -0.94 -9.21
CA SER A 308 9.46 -0.32 -7.99
C SER A 308 9.16 -1.15 -6.74
N LEU A 309 8.05 -1.91 -6.75
CA LEU A 309 7.64 -2.79 -5.66
C LEU A 309 6.62 -3.84 -6.13
N ILE A 310 6.43 -4.82 -5.27
CA ILE A 310 5.44 -5.90 -5.39
C ILE A 310 4.54 -5.80 -4.16
N ALA A 311 3.22 -5.78 -4.36
CA ALA A 311 2.25 -5.45 -3.34
C ALA A 311 1.22 -6.58 -3.12
N PRO A 312 0.75 -6.81 -1.88
CA PRO A 312 -0.26 -7.82 -1.57
C PRO A 312 -1.68 -7.24 -1.64
N ASP A 313 -2.65 -8.04 -2.13
CA ASP A 313 -4.07 -7.78 -2.03
C ASP A 313 -4.64 -8.62 -0.88
N ILE A 314 -4.99 -7.95 0.24
CA ILE A 314 -5.23 -8.67 1.50
C ILE A 314 -6.73 -8.77 1.78
N TYR A 315 -7.31 -9.93 1.47
CA TYR A 315 -8.72 -10.26 1.75
C TYR A 315 -8.89 -11.31 2.86
N ILE A 316 -7.90 -11.46 3.71
CA ILE A 316 -7.86 -12.41 4.83
C ILE A 316 -8.03 -11.61 6.12
N PRO A 317 -9.21 -11.64 6.79
CA PRO A 317 -9.49 -10.79 7.94
C PRO A 317 -8.84 -11.27 9.25
N GLU A 318 -8.37 -12.52 9.32
CA GLU A 318 -7.75 -13.09 10.52
C GLU A 318 -6.44 -12.39 10.84
N HIS A 319 -6.34 -11.83 12.03
CA HIS A 319 -5.22 -10.99 12.45
C HIS A 319 -3.85 -11.65 12.22
N ALA A 320 -3.66 -12.89 12.66
CA ALA A 320 -2.39 -13.59 12.51
C ALA A 320 -1.97 -13.74 11.04
N LYS A 321 -2.93 -14.01 10.14
CA LYS A 321 -2.68 -14.12 8.71
C LYS A 321 -2.44 -12.76 8.06
N TYR A 322 -3.22 -11.74 8.43
CA TYR A 322 -3.03 -10.39 7.93
C TYR A 322 -1.62 -9.87 8.25
N MET A 323 -1.18 -10.04 9.50
CA MET A 323 0.16 -9.64 9.93
C MET A 323 1.25 -10.46 9.25
N ALA A 324 1.03 -11.76 9.03
CA ALA A 324 1.98 -12.61 8.29
C ALA A 324 2.16 -12.13 6.83
N VAL A 325 1.10 -11.66 6.15
CA VAL A 325 1.21 -11.06 4.82
C VAL A 325 2.04 -9.78 4.87
N ILE A 326 1.76 -8.89 5.82
CA ILE A 326 2.55 -7.65 5.99
C ILE A 326 4.04 -7.99 6.14
N ASP A 327 4.39 -8.96 7.00
CA ASP A 327 5.78 -9.35 7.24
C ASP A 327 6.43 -9.98 6.00
N GLN A 328 5.68 -10.75 5.21
CA GLN A 328 6.19 -11.38 3.99
C GLN A 328 6.49 -10.38 2.87
N TYR A 329 5.68 -9.32 2.74
CA TYR A 329 5.82 -8.31 1.69
C TYR A 329 6.69 -7.11 2.09
N LYS A 330 6.81 -6.82 3.38
CA LYS A 330 7.78 -5.86 3.90
C LYS A 330 9.18 -6.46 3.84
N ARG A 331 10.01 -5.99 2.93
CA ARG A 331 11.40 -6.47 2.79
C ARG A 331 12.35 -5.29 2.71
N PHE A 332 13.62 -5.54 3.04
CA PHE A 332 14.68 -4.52 2.97
C PHE A 332 14.83 -3.89 1.57
N ASN A 333 14.34 -4.54 0.54
CA ASN A 333 14.37 -4.11 -0.86
C ASN A 333 13.00 -4.13 -1.55
N ASN A 334 11.91 -4.16 -0.78
CA ASN A 334 10.55 -4.08 -1.27
C ASN A 334 9.73 -3.16 -0.35
N PRO A 335 9.42 -1.92 -0.78
CA PRO A 335 8.52 -1.04 -0.05
C PRO A 335 7.18 -1.73 0.21
N LEU A 336 6.67 -1.62 1.42
CA LEU A 336 5.34 -2.12 1.73
C LEU A 336 4.29 -1.13 1.20
N LEU A 337 3.42 -1.60 0.34
CA LEU A 337 2.19 -0.94 -0.11
C LEU A 337 1.06 -1.95 0.02
N ILE A 338 -0.08 -1.55 0.54
CA ILE A 338 -1.31 -2.36 0.51
C ILE A 338 -2.28 -1.65 -0.45
N PRO A 339 -2.21 -1.96 -1.76
CA PRO A 339 -3.02 -1.28 -2.77
C PRO A 339 -4.45 -1.81 -2.81
N GLU A 340 -4.67 -2.99 -2.24
CA GLU A 340 -5.97 -3.62 -2.21
C GLU A 340 -6.17 -4.41 -0.92
N THR A 341 -7.26 -4.13 -0.21
CA THR A 341 -7.68 -4.92 0.97
C THR A 341 -9.20 -4.94 1.05
N GLY A 342 -9.75 -5.83 1.87
CA GLY A 342 -11.19 -5.93 2.05
C GLY A 342 -11.83 -4.63 2.55
N ASN A 343 -13.10 -4.45 2.26
CA ASN A 343 -13.88 -3.25 2.63
C ASN A 343 -14.89 -3.50 3.77
N ALA A 344 -14.88 -4.67 4.38
CA ALA A 344 -15.65 -4.91 5.59
C ALA A 344 -15.03 -4.16 6.79
N PRO A 345 -15.82 -3.77 7.79
CA PRO A 345 -15.34 -3.02 8.97
C PRO A 345 -14.10 -3.59 9.64
N VAL A 346 -13.97 -4.92 9.67
CA VAL A 346 -12.83 -5.63 10.28
C VAL A 346 -11.48 -5.31 9.65
N TYR A 347 -11.45 -4.78 8.43
CA TYR A 347 -10.18 -4.42 7.76
C TYR A 347 -9.68 -3.01 8.10
N ALA A 348 -10.55 -2.12 8.59
CA ALA A 348 -10.21 -0.70 8.74
C ALA A 348 -9.01 -0.47 9.65
N HIS A 349 -9.03 -1.05 10.86
CA HIS A 349 -7.96 -0.85 11.86
C HIS A 349 -6.58 -1.35 11.43
N TYR A 350 -6.48 -2.21 10.39
CA TYR A 350 -5.17 -2.67 9.90
C TYR A 350 -4.30 -1.57 9.31
N VAL A 351 -4.87 -0.40 9.01
CA VAL A 351 -4.10 0.78 8.59
C VAL A 351 -3.05 1.17 9.64
N PHE A 352 -3.35 1.03 10.93
CA PHE A 352 -2.40 1.36 12.01
C PHE A 352 -1.19 0.42 12.02
N ALA A 353 -1.42 -0.89 11.90
CA ALA A 353 -0.35 -1.87 11.79
C ALA A 353 0.45 -1.68 10.49
N ALA A 354 -0.21 -1.46 9.36
CA ALA A 354 0.45 -1.22 8.08
C ALA A 354 1.41 -0.02 8.14
N ILE A 355 0.95 1.13 8.65
CA ILE A 355 1.79 2.32 8.84
C ILE A 355 2.92 2.02 9.83
N GLY A 356 2.63 1.34 10.94
CA GLY A 356 3.62 0.95 11.93
C GLY A 356 4.71 0.04 11.38
N GLN A 357 4.41 -0.74 10.36
CA GLN A 357 5.34 -1.60 9.63
C GLN A 357 6.00 -0.90 8.43
N GLY A 358 5.74 0.39 8.23
CA GLY A 358 6.41 1.19 7.22
C GLY A 358 5.71 1.23 5.87
N ALA A 359 4.42 0.96 5.82
CA ALA A 359 3.67 1.07 4.58
C ALA A 359 3.72 2.51 4.02
N ILE A 360 3.93 2.61 2.71
CA ILE A 360 3.85 3.87 1.97
C ILE A 360 2.43 4.20 1.54
N GLY A 361 1.50 3.24 1.67
CA GLY A 361 0.10 3.43 1.35
C GLY A 361 -0.78 2.25 1.79
N PHE A 362 -2.09 2.55 1.88
CA PHE A 362 -3.15 1.61 2.26
C PHE A 362 -4.42 2.02 1.51
N ALA A 363 -5.06 1.06 0.80
CA ALA A 363 -6.25 1.32 -0.01
C ALA A 363 -7.23 0.14 0.02
N PRO A 364 -8.37 0.26 0.73
CA PRO A 364 -9.44 -0.73 0.65
C PRO A 364 -10.15 -0.67 -0.71
N PHE A 365 -10.54 -1.84 -1.20
CA PHE A 365 -11.22 -2.02 -2.48
C PHE A 365 -12.71 -1.69 -2.41
N GLY A 366 -13.23 -1.03 -3.44
CA GLY A 366 -14.66 -0.88 -3.67
C GLY A 366 -15.36 0.04 -2.67
N LEU A 367 -14.66 1.04 -2.13
CA LEU A 367 -15.23 2.05 -1.22
C LEU A 367 -15.77 3.29 -1.95
N ASP A 368 -16.11 3.17 -3.22
CA ASP A 368 -16.88 4.22 -3.93
C ASP A 368 -18.36 4.18 -3.56
N LEU A 369 -19.12 5.20 -3.98
CA LEU A 369 -20.56 5.31 -3.72
C LEU A 369 -21.41 4.62 -4.79
N THR A 370 -20.82 3.79 -5.65
CA THR A 370 -21.59 2.97 -6.57
C THR A 370 -22.29 1.85 -5.80
N ALA A 371 -23.50 1.51 -6.19
CA ALA A 371 -24.29 0.47 -5.49
C ALA A 371 -23.72 -0.96 -5.72
N TYR A 372 -22.73 -1.08 -6.59
CA TYR A 372 -22.14 -2.37 -6.93
C TYR A 372 -21.04 -2.73 -5.92
N SER A 373 -21.29 -3.80 -5.18
CA SER A 373 -20.27 -4.42 -4.33
C SER A 373 -20.52 -5.92 -4.26
N ASN A 374 -19.68 -6.68 -4.94
CA ASN A 374 -19.64 -8.15 -4.82
C ASN A 374 -19.45 -8.60 -3.37
N LEU A 375 -18.78 -7.78 -2.57
CA LEU A 375 -18.45 -8.09 -1.19
C LEU A 375 -19.62 -7.84 -0.23
N THR A 376 -20.54 -6.91 -0.56
CA THR A 376 -21.76 -6.70 0.25
C THR A 376 -22.68 -7.91 0.16
N GLU A 377 -22.92 -8.42 -1.05
CA GLU A 377 -23.72 -9.63 -1.26
C GLU A 377 -23.03 -10.86 -0.64
N GLY A 378 -21.70 -10.95 -0.72
CA GLY A 378 -20.92 -11.99 -0.09
C GLY A 378 -20.96 -11.93 1.45
N ALA A 379 -20.87 -10.75 2.04
CA ALA A 379 -20.97 -10.54 3.48
C ALA A 379 -22.38 -10.86 3.99
N GLU A 380 -23.43 -10.43 3.29
CA GLU A 380 -24.82 -10.77 3.59
C GLU A 380 -25.08 -12.28 3.47
N ALA A 381 -24.53 -12.94 2.44
CA ALA A 381 -24.62 -14.38 2.27
C ALA A 381 -23.89 -15.17 3.38
N MET A 382 -22.83 -14.58 3.96
CA MET A 382 -22.12 -15.11 5.13
C MET A 382 -22.73 -14.70 6.47
N GLY A 383 -23.88 -14.01 6.47
CA GLY A 383 -24.64 -13.68 7.66
C GLY A 383 -24.31 -12.33 8.31
N ASP A 384 -23.50 -11.50 7.70
CA ASP A 384 -23.27 -10.12 8.16
C ASP A 384 -24.45 -9.23 7.77
N LYS A 385 -25.39 -9.06 8.69
CA LYS A 385 -26.57 -8.21 8.54
C LYS A 385 -26.31 -6.72 8.81
N THR A 386 -25.08 -6.35 9.10
CA THR A 386 -24.72 -4.97 9.47
C THR A 386 -24.26 -4.14 8.27
N ALA A 387 -24.03 -4.75 7.13
CA ALA A 387 -23.55 -4.11 5.90
C ALA A 387 -24.66 -3.31 5.17
N HIS A 388 -25.30 -2.38 5.88
CA HIS A 388 -26.40 -1.58 5.32
C HIS A 388 -25.88 -0.27 4.69
N GLY A 389 -25.79 -0.27 3.36
CA GLY A 389 -25.51 0.92 2.55
C GLY A 389 -24.04 1.37 2.52
N PRO A 390 -23.67 2.21 1.54
CA PRO A 390 -22.28 2.65 1.37
C PRO A 390 -21.75 3.45 2.57
N GLU A 391 -22.57 4.28 3.20
CA GLU A 391 -22.14 5.12 4.34
C GLU A 391 -21.70 4.29 5.56
N THR A 392 -22.39 3.19 5.86
CA THR A 392 -22.04 2.31 6.99
C THR A 392 -20.72 1.59 6.74
N ARG A 393 -20.42 1.22 5.49
CA ARG A 393 -19.13 0.59 5.11
C ARG A 393 -17.98 1.57 5.15
N LEU A 394 -18.22 2.83 4.77
CA LEU A 394 -17.20 3.86 4.76
C LEU A 394 -16.79 4.30 6.17
N ALA A 395 -17.73 4.30 7.13
CA ALA A 395 -17.53 4.91 8.45
C ALA A 395 -16.30 4.40 9.22
N PRO A 396 -15.98 3.10 9.32
CA PRO A 396 -14.77 2.65 10.01
C PRO A 396 -13.48 3.18 9.39
N PHE A 397 -13.38 3.11 8.06
CA PHE A 397 -12.22 3.65 7.33
C PHE A 397 -12.15 5.17 7.42
N ALA A 398 -13.30 5.85 7.33
CA ALA A 398 -13.39 7.30 7.46
C ALA A 398 -12.93 7.78 8.84
N ASN A 399 -13.27 7.07 9.92
CA ASN A 399 -12.83 7.40 11.27
C ASN A 399 -11.30 7.31 11.40
N ASP A 400 -10.70 6.23 10.88
CA ASP A 400 -9.26 6.05 10.94
C ASP A 400 -8.53 7.07 10.05
N TYR A 401 -9.03 7.31 8.83
CA TYR A 401 -8.43 8.28 7.92
C TYR A 401 -8.58 9.72 8.40
N ALA A 402 -9.71 10.08 9.05
CA ALA A 402 -9.89 11.41 9.65
C ALA A 402 -8.85 11.70 10.74
N LEU A 403 -8.37 10.68 11.46
CA LEU A 403 -7.27 10.79 12.41
C LEU A 403 -5.92 10.95 11.69
N LEU A 404 -5.69 10.20 10.61
CA LEU A 404 -4.38 10.04 9.98
C LEU A 404 -4.09 11.07 8.89
N GLU A 405 -5.12 11.52 8.15
CA GLU A 405 -4.96 12.45 7.03
C GLU A 405 -4.27 13.77 7.44
N PRO A 406 -4.67 14.44 8.53
CA PRO A 406 -4.04 15.69 8.95
C PRO A 406 -2.54 15.57 9.28
N ILE A 407 -2.05 14.35 9.54
CA ILE A 407 -0.65 14.05 9.86
C ILE A 407 0.02 13.14 8.83
N ALA A 408 -0.61 12.89 7.68
CA ALA A 408 -0.10 11.94 6.69
C ALA A 408 1.32 12.28 6.20
N ARG A 409 1.63 13.56 6.00
CA ARG A 409 2.99 14.01 5.62
C ARG A 409 4.00 13.78 6.74
N GLN A 410 3.62 14.04 7.99
CA GLN A 410 4.46 13.79 9.17
C GLN A 410 4.72 12.29 9.36
N LEU A 411 3.69 11.46 9.19
CA LEU A 411 3.82 10.00 9.24
C LEU A 411 4.76 9.49 8.15
N ALA A 412 4.61 9.96 6.91
CA ALA A 412 5.50 9.57 5.81
C ALA A 412 6.95 9.98 6.05
N ALA A 413 7.19 11.19 6.56
CA ALA A 413 8.52 11.68 6.89
C ALA A 413 9.14 10.90 8.06
N ALA A 414 8.34 10.61 9.09
CA ALA A 414 8.78 9.81 10.23
C ALA A 414 9.02 8.35 9.86
N ASN A 415 8.23 7.79 8.93
CA ASN A 415 8.46 6.47 8.38
C ASN A 415 9.81 6.38 7.67
N LEU A 416 10.11 7.32 6.79
CA LEU A 416 11.40 7.41 6.10
C LEU A 416 12.59 7.58 7.07
N ALA A 417 12.35 8.13 8.27
CA ALA A 417 13.34 8.26 9.34
C ALA A 417 13.38 7.07 10.30
N GLY A 418 12.54 6.05 10.13
CA GLY A 418 12.44 4.88 11.00
C GLY A 418 11.80 5.14 12.38
N ASN A 419 11.10 6.26 12.53
CA ASN A 419 10.58 6.76 13.81
C ASN A 419 9.09 6.45 14.05
N VAL A 420 8.42 5.72 13.17
CA VAL A 420 7.02 5.31 13.34
C VAL A 420 6.94 3.88 13.86
N ARG A 421 6.00 3.65 14.78
CA ARG A 421 5.51 2.33 15.18
C ARG A 421 3.99 2.37 15.21
N GLY A 422 3.35 1.23 14.99
CA GLY A 422 1.89 1.13 15.07
C GLY A 422 1.47 -0.32 15.21
N ALA A 423 0.29 -0.51 15.76
CA ALA A 423 -0.32 -1.82 15.90
C ALA A 423 -1.84 -1.72 15.76
N SER A 424 -2.42 -2.79 15.26
CA SER A 424 -3.85 -3.06 15.25
C SER A 424 -4.16 -4.12 16.29
N GLU A 425 -5.31 -4.05 16.91
CA GLU A 425 -5.69 -4.97 17.99
C GLU A 425 -5.52 -6.44 17.60
N ASP A 426 -4.79 -7.17 18.42
CA ASP A 426 -4.71 -8.61 18.36
C ASP A 426 -5.84 -9.22 19.20
N PRO A 427 -6.82 -9.90 18.60
CA PRO A 427 -7.99 -10.43 19.30
C PRO A 427 -7.67 -11.57 20.28
N ASP A 428 -6.47 -12.15 20.21
CA ASP A 428 -6.08 -13.26 21.09
C ASP A 428 -5.36 -12.76 22.36
N THR A 429 -4.50 -11.75 22.24
CA THR A 429 -3.68 -11.25 23.36
C THR A 429 -4.27 -10.03 24.03
N HIS A 430 -5.00 -9.19 23.30
CA HIS A 430 -5.57 -7.90 23.73
C HIS A 430 -4.55 -6.91 24.29
N THR A 431 -3.27 -7.18 24.09
CA THR A 431 -2.15 -6.33 24.49
C THR A 431 -1.03 -6.45 23.49
N GLN A 432 -0.35 -5.34 23.22
CA GLN A 432 0.82 -5.31 22.34
C GLN A 432 1.84 -4.31 22.87
N THR A 433 3.08 -4.45 22.43
CA THR A 433 4.16 -3.53 22.80
C THR A 433 4.85 -2.98 21.57
N LEU A 434 5.17 -1.69 21.58
CA LEU A 434 5.90 -1.01 20.52
C LEU A 434 7.22 -0.49 21.08
N ASP A 435 8.32 -0.94 20.47
CA ASP A 435 9.67 -0.65 20.94
C ASP A 435 10.23 0.65 20.35
N PHE A 436 10.71 1.53 21.25
CA PHE A 436 11.53 2.69 20.94
C PHE A 436 12.88 2.58 21.68
N PRO A 437 13.90 3.37 21.29
CA PRO A 437 15.24 3.22 21.88
C PRO A 437 15.27 3.32 23.41
N ARG A 438 14.51 4.27 24.00
CA ARG A 438 14.49 4.52 25.45
C ARG A 438 13.20 4.08 26.14
N TRP A 439 12.12 3.94 25.39
CA TRP A 439 10.78 3.65 25.90
C TRP A 439 10.18 2.45 25.20
N GLN A 440 9.30 1.79 25.90
CA GLN A 440 8.35 0.84 25.35
C GLN A 440 6.96 1.47 25.48
N ALA A 441 6.18 1.48 24.42
CA ALA A 441 4.77 1.83 24.49
C ALA A 441 3.94 0.56 24.63
N ASP A 442 3.14 0.50 25.69
CA ASP A 442 2.29 -0.65 26.04
C ASP A 442 0.85 -0.35 25.64
N LEU A 443 0.31 -1.12 24.71
CA LEU A 443 -1.04 -0.99 24.20
C LEU A 443 -1.95 -2.02 24.88
N SER A 444 -3.15 -1.60 25.26
CA SER A 444 -4.16 -2.48 25.88
C SER A 444 -5.55 -2.14 25.33
N TYR A 445 -6.35 -3.17 25.05
CA TYR A 445 -7.66 -3.05 24.41
C TYR A 445 -8.80 -3.53 25.31
N GLY A 446 -9.97 -2.94 25.14
CA GLY A 446 -11.18 -3.32 25.88
C GLY A 446 -11.09 -3.04 27.39
N LEU A 447 -10.33 -2.01 27.79
CA LEU A 447 -10.26 -1.56 29.17
C LEU A 447 -11.26 -0.43 29.44
N PRO A 448 -11.92 -0.41 30.62
CA PRO A 448 -12.70 0.75 31.04
C PRO A 448 -11.83 1.99 31.21
N ALA A 449 -12.43 3.17 31.21
CA ALA A 449 -11.70 4.42 31.35
C ALA A 449 -10.84 4.47 32.63
N PHE A 450 -11.33 3.84 33.71
CA PHE A 450 -10.64 3.77 34.99
C PHE A 450 -10.27 2.31 35.33
N GLY A 451 -9.11 2.13 35.94
CA GLY A 451 -8.65 0.85 36.48
C GLY A 451 -7.59 0.17 35.63
N ASN A 452 -6.36 0.14 36.17
CA ASN A 452 -5.23 -0.61 35.62
C ASN A 452 -5.12 -2.04 36.17
N TRP A 453 -5.98 -2.39 37.14
CA TRP A 453 -6.04 -3.73 37.75
C TRP A 453 -6.94 -4.71 37.00
N ILE A 454 -7.66 -4.22 35.98
CA ILE A 454 -8.53 -5.05 35.15
C ILE A 454 -7.69 -5.62 34.00
N LYS A 455 -7.79 -6.94 33.79
CA LYS A 455 -7.13 -7.58 32.68
C LYS A 455 -7.82 -7.14 31.36
N PRO A 456 -7.07 -6.73 30.34
CA PRO A 456 -7.63 -6.44 29.01
C PRO A 456 -8.45 -7.61 28.49
N LYS A 457 -9.61 -7.31 27.90
CA LYS A 457 -10.56 -8.30 27.36
C LYS A 457 -10.74 -8.18 25.85
N GLY A 458 -10.10 -7.18 25.25
CA GLY A 458 -10.32 -6.79 23.86
C GLY A 458 -11.58 -5.97 23.66
N ASN A 459 -11.65 -5.30 22.54
CA ASN A 459 -12.83 -4.61 22.08
C ASN A 459 -13.81 -5.61 21.42
N SER A 460 -15.04 -5.21 21.25
CA SER A 460 -16.06 -6.02 20.58
C SER A 460 -16.87 -5.12 19.63
N PRO A 461 -16.56 -5.16 18.31
CA PRO A 461 -15.52 -5.94 17.62
C PRO A 461 -14.08 -5.51 17.97
N PRO A 462 -13.04 -6.31 17.65
CA PRO A 462 -11.63 -5.94 17.82
C PRO A 462 -11.20 -4.95 16.73
N ASP A 463 -11.44 -3.68 16.96
CA ASP A 463 -11.25 -2.57 16.01
C ASP A 463 -10.22 -1.53 16.48
N GLY A 464 -9.56 -1.79 17.61
CA GLY A 464 -8.59 -0.88 18.18
C GLY A 464 -7.27 -0.82 17.41
N GLY A 465 -6.61 0.35 17.47
CA GLY A 465 -5.28 0.52 16.88
C GLY A 465 -4.65 1.85 17.21
N ALA A 466 -3.33 1.92 17.07
CA ALA A 466 -2.57 3.15 17.29
C ALA A 466 -1.36 3.26 16.38
N VAL A 467 -0.99 4.51 16.06
CA VAL A 467 0.32 4.89 15.54
C VAL A 467 1.02 5.81 16.55
N ILE A 468 2.32 5.60 16.74
CA ILE A 468 3.17 6.38 17.61
C ILE A 468 4.41 6.81 16.85
N VAL A 469 4.68 8.13 16.85
CA VAL A 469 5.85 8.73 16.22
C VAL A 469 6.78 9.23 17.29
N ALA A 470 8.04 8.80 17.27
CA ALA A 470 9.08 9.40 18.11
C ALA A 470 9.47 10.78 17.52
N LEU A 471 9.15 11.86 18.22
CA LEU A 471 9.54 13.24 17.90
C LEU A 471 10.92 13.58 18.50
N GLY A 472 11.33 12.84 19.49
CA GLY A 472 12.61 12.94 20.21
C GLY A 472 12.81 11.74 21.11
N SER A 473 13.87 11.75 21.94
CA SER A 473 14.18 10.64 22.84
C SER A 473 13.09 10.37 23.88
N ASP A 474 12.40 11.41 24.30
CA ASP A 474 11.42 11.39 25.38
C ASP A 474 10.13 12.15 24.99
N GLU A 475 9.91 12.34 23.68
CA GLU A 475 8.75 13.04 23.14
C GLU A 475 8.12 12.25 22.00
N PHE A 476 6.78 12.11 22.03
CA PHE A 476 6.02 11.28 21.11
C PHE A 476 4.76 11.99 20.60
N LEU A 477 4.38 11.70 19.37
CA LEU A 477 3.03 11.93 18.86
C LEU A 477 2.28 10.59 18.90
N VAL A 478 1.13 10.57 19.54
CA VAL A 478 0.29 9.38 19.72
C VAL A 478 -1.06 9.64 19.10
N GLY A 479 -1.50 8.78 18.20
CA GLY A 479 -2.83 8.79 17.62
C GLY A 479 -3.40 7.37 17.55
N GLY A 480 -4.69 7.22 17.76
CA GLY A 480 -5.32 5.91 17.71
C GLY A 480 -6.79 5.94 18.09
N HIS A 481 -7.43 4.80 17.94
CA HIS A 481 -8.81 4.57 18.32
C HIS A 481 -8.93 3.32 19.20
N HIS A 482 -9.83 3.36 20.16
CA HIS A 482 -10.26 2.21 20.96
C HIS A 482 -9.10 1.45 21.63
N VAL A 483 -8.08 2.20 22.09
CA VAL A 483 -6.85 1.68 22.67
C VAL A 483 -6.41 2.53 23.85
N ARG A 484 -5.81 1.89 24.86
CA ARG A 484 -5.06 2.57 25.89
C ARG A 484 -3.57 2.43 25.63
N VAL A 485 -2.85 3.54 25.70
CA VAL A 485 -1.39 3.59 25.54
C VAL A 485 -0.75 4.02 26.86
N ASP A 486 0.21 3.27 27.35
CA ASP A 486 1.09 3.66 28.45
C ASP A 486 2.55 3.53 28.02
N PHE A 487 3.48 4.04 28.81
CA PHE A 487 4.90 4.02 28.49
C PHE A 487 5.72 3.44 29.65
N THR A 488 6.66 2.55 29.32
CA THR A 488 7.60 1.95 30.27
C THR A 488 9.03 2.32 29.89
N PRO A 489 9.85 2.86 30.81
CA PRO A 489 11.25 3.17 30.52
C PRO A 489 12.07 1.89 30.38
N LYS A 490 12.93 1.80 29.34
CA LYS A 490 13.79 0.64 29.08
C LYS A 490 15.20 0.78 29.66
N PHE A 491 15.62 1.99 30.02
CA PHE A 491 16.99 2.31 30.41
C PHE A 491 17.27 2.11 31.90
N ASP A 492 16.24 2.00 32.73
CA ASP A 492 16.34 1.73 34.17
C ASP A 492 15.03 1.13 34.68
N ALA A 493 15.04 -0.16 35.00
CA ALA A 493 13.87 -0.90 35.49
C ALA A 493 13.37 -0.45 36.88
N ALA A 494 14.19 0.26 37.65
CA ALA A 494 13.79 0.80 38.96
C ALA A 494 12.98 2.10 38.82
N LYS A 495 13.05 2.77 37.67
CA LYS A 495 12.36 4.03 37.44
C LYS A 495 10.96 3.81 36.86
N LYS A 496 10.08 4.74 37.20
CA LYS A 496 8.72 4.80 36.66
C LYS A 496 8.57 6.02 35.77
N ARG A 497 7.67 5.92 34.77
CA ARG A 497 7.35 7.05 33.90
C ARG A 497 6.64 8.16 34.66
N LEU A 498 6.87 9.38 34.23
CA LEU A 498 6.10 10.56 34.59
C LEU A 498 5.78 11.34 33.32
N PHE A 499 4.51 11.68 33.09
CA PHE A 499 4.13 12.61 32.05
C PHE A 499 4.52 14.04 32.46
N LEU A 500 5.42 14.66 31.67
CA LEU A 500 5.72 16.08 31.84
C LEU A 500 4.64 16.94 31.20
N GLU A 501 4.12 16.49 30.05
CA GLU A 501 3.07 17.16 29.30
C GLU A 501 2.34 16.14 28.41
N VAL A 502 1.03 16.20 28.39
CA VAL A 502 0.18 15.49 27.43
C VAL A 502 -0.74 16.53 26.80
N ALA A 503 -0.36 17.00 25.61
CA ALA A 503 -1.08 18.03 24.89
C ALA A 503 -1.94 17.43 23.78
N GLU A 504 -3.25 17.54 23.89
CA GLU A 504 -4.18 17.23 22.79
C GLU A 504 -4.19 18.40 21.80
N GLY A 505 -4.14 18.08 20.51
CA GLY A 505 -4.12 19.12 19.48
C GLY A 505 -4.09 18.58 18.08
N SER A 506 -3.72 19.45 17.16
CA SER A 506 -3.57 19.14 15.73
C SER A 506 -2.47 19.97 15.09
N TYR A 507 -2.05 19.58 13.90
CA TYR A 507 -1.20 20.43 13.07
C TYR A 507 -2.06 21.36 12.20
N ASP A 508 -1.67 22.63 12.09
CA ASP A 508 -2.30 23.54 11.14
C ASP A 508 -1.75 23.34 9.71
N ALA A 509 -2.33 24.02 8.75
CA ALA A 509 -1.93 23.93 7.34
C ALA A 509 -0.46 24.32 7.07
N THR A 510 0.22 24.95 8.05
CA THR A 510 1.66 25.28 7.98
C THR A 510 2.53 24.20 8.61
N GLY A 511 1.94 23.12 9.14
CA GLY A 511 2.63 22.05 9.86
C GLY A 511 3.03 22.42 11.30
N LYS A 512 2.45 23.49 11.86
CA LYS A 512 2.70 23.89 13.25
C LYS A 512 1.67 23.27 14.19
N TRP A 513 2.14 22.68 15.29
CA TRP A 513 1.28 22.12 16.34
C TRP A 513 0.47 23.22 17.03
N LYS A 514 -0.83 22.97 17.19
CA LYS A 514 -1.77 23.80 17.97
C LYS A 514 -2.40 22.95 19.07
N THR A 515 -2.06 23.27 20.30
CA THR A 515 -2.66 22.64 21.48
C THR A 515 -4.09 23.12 21.66
N VAL A 516 -5.01 22.17 21.82
CA VAL A 516 -6.42 22.42 22.15
C VAL A 516 -6.60 22.40 23.66
N ARG A 517 -6.04 21.39 24.35
CA ARG A 517 -6.05 21.26 25.82
C ARG A 517 -4.90 20.42 26.32
N ILE A 518 -4.65 20.48 27.63
CA ILE A 518 -3.70 19.62 28.32
C ILE A 518 -4.47 18.54 29.07
N TRP A 519 -4.07 17.30 28.87
CA TRP A 519 -4.56 16.17 29.64
C TRP A 519 -3.77 16.06 30.95
N ASN A 520 -4.48 15.84 32.07
CA ASN A 520 -3.88 15.63 33.37
C ASN A 520 -4.87 14.90 34.30
N GLY A 521 -4.41 14.47 35.47
CA GLY A 521 -5.22 13.76 36.45
C GLY A 521 -5.85 12.50 35.85
N ASP A 522 -7.15 12.37 35.93
CA ASP A 522 -7.90 11.18 35.51
C ASP A 522 -7.65 10.75 34.04
N GLN A 523 -7.29 11.68 33.16
CA GLN A 523 -6.97 11.38 31.77
C GLN A 523 -5.62 10.70 31.59
N THR A 524 -4.72 10.77 32.59
CA THR A 524 -3.34 10.28 32.51
C THR A 524 -2.97 9.29 33.58
N ASP A 525 -3.73 9.16 34.67
CA ASP A 525 -3.41 8.32 35.83
C ASP A 525 -3.26 6.83 35.47
N TYR A 526 -4.07 6.36 34.54
CA TYR A 526 -4.10 4.96 34.10
C TYR A 526 -3.57 4.75 32.67
N GLY A 527 -2.74 5.66 32.16
CA GLY A 527 -2.31 5.71 30.76
C GLY A 527 -3.26 6.56 29.90
N LEU A 528 -2.96 6.65 28.62
CA LEU A 528 -3.66 7.48 27.66
C LEU A 528 -4.80 6.68 27.00
N ASN A 529 -6.02 6.97 27.38
CA ASN A 529 -7.19 6.23 26.87
C ASN A 529 -7.76 6.92 25.62
N LEU A 530 -7.41 6.40 24.43
CA LEU A 530 -7.92 6.85 23.13
C LEU A 530 -9.23 6.12 22.84
N ARG A 531 -10.34 6.88 22.83
CA ARG A 531 -11.69 6.31 22.71
C ARG A 531 -11.99 5.89 21.28
N ALA A 532 -13.06 5.10 21.12
CA ALA A 532 -13.57 4.70 19.81
C ALA A 532 -14.10 5.89 18.99
N GLU A 533 -14.56 6.93 19.68
CA GLU A 533 -15.15 8.11 19.03
C GLU A 533 -14.16 9.28 19.04
N GLY A 534 -14.02 9.93 17.90
CA GLY A 534 -13.25 11.16 17.75
C GLY A 534 -11.79 10.95 17.30
N THR A 535 -11.21 12.01 16.79
CA THR A 535 -9.84 12.08 16.25
C THR A 535 -8.92 12.68 17.29
N THR A 536 -8.39 11.86 18.21
CA THR A 536 -7.51 12.34 19.29
C THR A 536 -6.04 12.16 18.91
N LEU A 537 -5.32 13.28 18.74
CA LEU A 537 -3.87 13.30 18.63
C LEU A 537 -3.27 13.90 19.90
N LEU A 538 -2.31 13.20 20.48
CA LEU A 538 -1.61 13.61 21.69
C LEU A 538 -0.12 13.80 21.43
N ARG A 539 0.40 14.96 21.80
CA ARG A 539 1.84 15.19 21.90
C ARG A 539 2.25 14.97 23.36
N VAL A 540 3.10 13.99 23.56
CA VAL A 540 3.42 13.45 24.89
C VAL A 540 4.89 13.69 25.19
N LYS A 541 5.19 14.33 26.33
CA LYS A 541 6.55 14.45 26.85
C LYS A 541 6.68 13.65 28.13
N LEU A 542 7.73 12.85 28.18
CA LEU A 542 8.00 11.89 29.25
C LEU A 542 9.25 12.27 30.06
N THR A 543 9.24 11.87 31.30
CA THR A 543 10.43 11.74 32.17
C THR A 543 10.26 10.56 33.13
N THR A 544 11.20 10.36 34.02
CA THR A 544 11.15 9.29 35.05
C THR A 544 11.42 9.84 36.44
N TYR A 545 10.93 9.11 37.42
CA TYR A 545 11.21 9.35 38.84
C TYR A 545 11.61 8.06 39.55
#